data_5edac75eccd4bffcec2283cfaee702bd
#
_entry.id   5edac75eccd4bffcec2283cfaee702bd
#
_cell.length_a   1.000
_cell.length_b   1.000
_cell.length_c   1.000
_cell.angle_alpha   90.00
_cell.angle_beta   90.00
_cell.angle_gamma   90.00
#
_symmetry.space_group_name_H-M   'P 1'
#
loop_
_entity.id
_entity.type
_entity.pdbx_description
1 polymer ?
#
loop_
_entity_poly.entity_id
_entity_poly.type
_entity_poly.pdbx_seq_one_letter_code
_entity_poly.pdbx_strand_id
1 'polypeptide(L)'
;GVIIAADKAVETARFNGKKLISKPVAAAIRQPQELIQNILDGKAEVFHAENAGAAQESTEKLSLGGAFYKHLMSGVSQMLPFVIGGGIMIALAFLLDQIMGVPKDQLSQLGSYHEIAAQFKAIGGAAFGFMLPVLAGYIAYSIAEKPGLVSGFVAGAIASSGAAFGGVPFAAGGKATLSLAGVSSGFLGALVGGFLAGGV
;
A
#
# COMPACT_ATOMS: atom_id res chain seq x y z
N GLY A 1 17.25 -13.59 32.20
CA GLY A 1 16.88 -12.65 31.13
C GLY A 1 16.19 -13.36 29.97
N VAL A 2 15.48 -12.59 29.18
CA VAL A 2 14.74 -13.08 28.03
C VAL A 2 15.19 -12.28 26.80
N ILE A 3 15.48 -12.97 25.68
CA ILE A 3 15.74 -12.37 24.38
C ILE A 3 14.57 -12.69 23.47
N ILE A 4 13.94 -11.69 22.91
CA ILE A 4 12.90 -11.82 21.90
C ILE A 4 13.50 -11.35 20.56
N ALA A 5 13.61 -12.29 19.62
CA ALA A 5 14.04 -12.04 18.24
C ALA A 5 12.84 -12.28 17.34
N ALA A 6 12.05 -11.23 17.09
CA ALA A 6 10.83 -11.33 16.29
C ALA A 6 10.55 -10.01 15.58
N ASP A 7 10.08 -10.10 14.33
CA ASP A 7 9.63 -8.96 13.52
C ASP A 7 8.12 -8.70 13.68
N LYS A 8 7.43 -9.54 14.46
CA LYS A 8 6.02 -9.38 14.82
C LYS A 8 5.87 -9.17 16.32
N ALA A 9 4.77 -8.51 16.71
CA ALA A 9 4.42 -8.35 18.12
C ALA A 9 4.25 -9.70 18.81
N VAL A 10 4.98 -9.89 19.92
CA VAL A 10 4.93 -11.09 20.75
C VAL A 10 4.28 -10.70 22.07
N GLU A 11 3.41 -11.56 22.62
CA GLU A 11 2.84 -11.34 23.95
C GLU A 11 3.93 -11.33 25.02
N THR A 12 4.28 -10.12 25.46
CA THR A 12 5.36 -9.91 26.44
C THR A 12 4.86 -9.87 27.88
N ALA A 13 3.54 -9.83 28.11
CA ALA A 13 2.94 -9.75 29.44
C ALA A 13 3.44 -10.86 30.41
N ARG A 14 3.68 -12.07 29.88
CA ARG A 14 4.21 -13.23 30.63
C ARG A 14 5.66 -13.07 31.13
N PHE A 15 6.37 -12.05 30.66
CA PHE A 15 7.75 -11.76 31.02
C PHE A 15 7.88 -10.61 32.01
N ASN A 16 6.78 -10.19 32.64
CA ASN A 16 6.78 -9.11 33.63
C ASN A 16 7.80 -9.38 34.75
N GLY A 17 8.58 -8.38 35.11
CA GLY A 17 9.64 -8.45 36.11
C GLY A 17 10.93 -9.15 35.64
N LYS A 18 11.05 -9.58 34.40
CA LYS A 18 12.27 -10.18 33.85
C LYS A 18 13.07 -9.18 33.01
N LYS A 19 14.40 -9.32 33.03
CA LYS A 19 15.27 -8.57 32.12
C LYS A 19 14.99 -9.05 30.69
N LEU A 20 14.57 -8.12 29.81
CA LEU A 20 14.10 -8.40 28.46
C LEU A 20 14.83 -7.54 27.43
N ILE A 21 15.32 -8.18 26.36
CA ILE A 21 15.84 -7.50 25.16
C ILE A 21 14.99 -7.95 23.98
N SER A 22 14.35 -6.98 23.30
CA SER A 22 13.61 -7.23 22.07
C SER A 22 14.38 -6.62 20.90
N LYS A 23 14.63 -7.42 19.86
CA LYS A 23 15.31 -6.99 18.63
C LYS A 23 14.69 -7.67 17.41
N PRO A 24 14.78 -7.05 16.21
CA PRO A 24 14.40 -7.72 14.97
C PRO A 24 15.24 -8.98 14.74
N VAL A 25 14.65 -9.97 14.03
CA VAL A 25 15.33 -11.24 13.72
C VAL A 25 16.69 -11.01 13.05
N ALA A 26 16.77 -10.07 12.11
CA ALA A 26 18.01 -9.77 11.40
C ALA A 26 19.14 -9.27 12.33
N ALA A 27 18.82 -8.48 13.36
CA ALA A 27 19.79 -8.02 14.34
C ALA A 27 20.25 -9.16 15.27
N ALA A 28 19.32 -10.04 15.67
CA ALA A 28 19.63 -11.20 16.49
C ALA A 28 20.55 -12.21 15.77
N ILE A 29 20.39 -12.39 14.46
CA ILE A 29 21.25 -13.25 13.64
C ILE A 29 22.65 -12.64 13.48
N ARG A 30 22.76 -11.32 13.32
CA ARG A 30 24.05 -10.65 13.08
C ARG A 30 24.92 -10.54 14.33
N GLN A 31 24.31 -10.35 15.50
CA GLN A 31 25.01 -10.06 16.74
C GLN A 31 24.49 -10.90 17.94
N PRO A 32 24.43 -12.24 17.83
CA PRO A 32 23.88 -13.10 18.89
C PRO A 32 24.70 -13.04 20.18
N GLN A 33 26.01 -12.96 20.06
CA GLN A 33 26.93 -12.92 21.21
C GLN A 33 26.78 -11.64 22.03
N GLU A 34 26.63 -10.50 21.35
CA GLU A 34 26.42 -9.20 21.99
C GLU A 34 25.11 -9.14 22.78
N LEU A 35 24.04 -9.73 22.24
CA LEU A 35 22.74 -9.78 22.89
C LEU A 35 22.79 -10.66 24.17
N ILE A 36 23.49 -11.77 24.11
CA ILE A 36 23.69 -12.65 25.26
C ILE A 36 24.54 -11.95 26.31
N GLN A 37 25.64 -11.30 25.89
CA GLN A 37 26.54 -10.59 26.80
C GLN A 37 25.83 -9.43 27.51
N ASN A 38 25.01 -8.67 26.80
CA ASN A 38 24.22 -7.55 27.39
C ASN A 38 23.23 -8.04 28.47
N ILE A 39 22.69 -9.25 28.34
CA ILE A 39 21.86 -9.84 29.40
C ILE A 39 22.71 -10.28 30.60
N LEU A 40 23.86 -10.91 30.35
CA LEU A 40 24.77 -11.38 31.39
C LEU A 40 25.37 -10.20 32.18
N ASP A 41 25.77 -9.15 31.49
CA ASP A 41 26.30 -7.92 32.07
C ASP A 41 25.25 -7.07 32.81
N GLY A 42 24.00 -7.50 32.77
CA GLY A 42 22.92 -6.81 33.47
C GLY A 42 22.46 -5.50 32.81
N LYS A 43 22.89 -5.20 31.59
CA LYS A 43 22.52 -3.98 30.81
C LYS A 43 21.10 -4.02 30.27
N ALA A 44 20.42 -5.19 30.37
CA ALA A 44 19.02 -5.32 29.94
C ALA A 44 18.09 -4.74 30.99
N GLU A 45 17.13 -3.92 30.54
CA GLU A 45 16.10 -3.32 31.39
C GLU A 45 15.11 -4.38 31.89
N VAL A 46 14.59 -4.18 33.11
CA VAL A 46 13.53 -5.02 33.66
C VAL A 46 12.21 -4.62 33.01
N PHE A 47 11.58 -5.57 32.38
CA PHE A 47 10.30 -5.36 31.71
C PHE A 47 9.15 -5.28 32.74
N HIS A 48 8.40 -4.19 32.75
CA HIS A 48 7.19 -4.00 33.53
C HIS A 48 5.98 -3.97 32.60
N ALA A 49 5.00 -4.86 32.85
CA ALA A 49 3.83 -5.00 32.00
C ALA A 49 2.94 -3.72 32.01
N GLU A 50 3.01 -2.91 33.07
CA GLU A 50 2.33 -1.60 33.13
C GLU A 50 2.86 -0.59 32.12
N ASN A 51 4.11 -0.75 31.68
CA ASN A 51 4.75 0.08 30.64
C ASN A 51 4.69 -0.59 29.25
N ALA A 52 4.03 -1.73 29.13
CA ALA A 52 3.97 -2.48 27.86
C ALA A 52 3.25 -1.72 26.75
N GLY A 53 2.30 -0.84 27.09
CA GLY A 53 1.67 0.07 26.13
C GLY A 53 2.61 1.16 25.61
N ALA A 54 3.62 1.55 26.39
CA ALA A 54 4.60 2.56 25.99
C ALA A 54 5.88 1.98 25.37
N ALA A 55 6.22 0.71 25.69
CA ALA A 55 7.45 0.06 25.21
C ALA A 55 7.30 -0.55 23.81
N GLN A 56 6.07 -0.76 23.30
CA GLN A 56 5.84 -1.13 21.92
C GLN A 56 5.89 0.07 20.95
N GLU A 57 5.81 1.30 21.47
CA GLU A 57 5.97 2.53 20.69
C GLU A 57 7.41 3.09 20.66
N SER A 58 8.34 2.50 21.40
CA SER A 58 9.72 3.01 21.51
C SER A 58 10.71 2.46 20.48
N THR A 59 10.25 1.71 19.48
CA THR A 59 11.01 1.52 18.25
C THR A 59 10.62 2.61 17.26
N GLU A 60 11.40 3.66 17.24
CA GLU A 60 11.29 4.82 16.38
C GLU A 60 10.03 5.70 16.63
N LYS A 61 10.23 6.81 17.27
CA LYS A 61 9.56 8.04 16.86
C LYS A 61 9.94 8.21 15.38
N LEU A 62 9.24 7.48 14.49
CA LEU A 62 9.29 7.75 13.06
C LEU A 62 8.99 9.23 12.93
N SER A 63 9.96 10.01 12.45
CA SER A 63 9.67 11.36 12.01
C SER A 63 8.42 11.28 11.14
N LEU A 64 7.57 12.30 11.14
CA LEU A 64 6.37 12.33 10.30
C LEU A 64 6.66 11.83 8.87
N GLY A 65 7.87 12.13 8.35
CA GLY A 65 8.34 11.62 7.07
C GLY A 65 8.57 10.10 7.04
N GLY A 66 9.05 9.50 8.12
CA GLY A 66 9.26 8.05 8.19
C GLY A 66 7.94 7.28 8.28
N ALA A 67 6.95 7.79 9.01
CA ALA A 67 5.61 7.21 9.05
C ALA A 67 4.93 7.30 7.67
N PHE A 68 5.00 8.48 7.04
CA PHE A 68 4.50 8.68 5.67
C PHE A 68 5.12 7.69 4.68
N TYR A 69 6.45 7.55 4.70
CA TYR A 69 7.17 6.62 3.83
C TYR A 69 6.75 5.17 4.06
N LYS A 70 6.58 4.74 5.32
CA LYS A 70 6.14 3.38 5.67
C LYS A 70 4.76 3.06 5.08
N HIS A 71 3.80 3.96 5.26
CA HIS A 71 2.45 3.78 4.74
C HIS A 71 2.41 3.83 3.21
N LEU A 72 3.19 4.73 2.60
CA LEU A 72 3.34 4.81 1.15
C LEU A 72 3.90 3.50 0.57
N MET A 73 4.97 2.96 1.18
CA MET A 73 5.59 1.71 0.72
C MET A 73 4.66 0.51 0.86
N SER A 74 3.79 0.50 1.87
CA SER A 74 2.75 -0.52 1.99
C SER A 74 1.82 -0.52 0.77
N GLY A 75 1.33 0.64 0.37
CA GLY A 75 0.47 0.77 -0.82
C GLY A 75 1.20 0.40 -2.12
N VAL A 76 2.41 0.92 -2.31
CA VAL A 76 3.22 0.67 -3.51
C VAL A 76 3.54 -0.83 -3.67
N SER A 77 3.93 -1.52 -2.59
CA SER A 77 4.25 -2.95 -2.64
C SER A 77 3.07 -3.80 -3.09
N GLN A 78 1.86 -3.47 -2.68
CA GLN A 78 0.65 -4.20 -3.07
C GLN A 78 0.16 -3.83 -4.49
N MET A 79 0.53 -2.66 -4.99
CA MET A 79 0.22 -2.22 -6.35
C MET A 79 1.09 -2.92 -7.40
N LEU A 80 2.34 -3.26 -7.07
CA LEU A 80 3.32 -3.82 -8.01
C LEU A 80 2.83 -5.04 -8.80
N PRO A 81 2.16 -6.06 -8.20
CA PRO A 81 1.64 -7.21 -8.94
C PRO A 81 0.67 -6.83 -10.06
N PHE A 82 -0.16 -5.80 -9.85
CA PHE A 82 -1.11 -5.32 -10.87
C PHE A 82 -0.40 -4.63 -12.02
N VAL A 83 0.64 -3.86 -11.73
CA VAL A 83 1.48 -3.20 -12.76
C VAL A 83 2.24 -4.23 -13.57
N ILE A 84 2.89 -5.19 -12.91
CA ILE A 84 3.68 -6.22 -13.58
C ILE A 84 2.77 -7.14 -14.40
N GLY A 85 1.72 -7.68 -13.80
CA GLY A 85 0.79 -8.57 -14.49
C GLY A 85 0.07 -7.89 -15.64
N GLY A 86 -0.43 -6.66 -15.42
CA GLY A 86 -1.07 -5.86 -16.46
C GLY A 86 -0.12 -5.52 -17.60
N GLY A 87 1.12 -5.14 -17.28
CA GLY A 87 2.16 -4.85 -18.26
C GLY A 87 2.53 -6.06 -19.13
N ILE A 88 2.65 -7.24 -18.53
CA ILE A 88 2.91 -8.49 -19.27
C ILE A 88 1.74 -8.78 -20.23
N MET A 89 0.49 -8.65 -19.79
CA MET A 89 -0.68 -8.91 -20.63
C MET A 89 -0.75 -7.94 -21.83
N ILE A 90 -0.44 -6.66 -21.62
CA ILE A 90 -0.38 -5.68 -22.71
C ILE A 90 0.78 -5.99 -23.66
N ALA A 91 1.95 -6.35 -23.14
CA ALA A 91 3.10 -6.73 -23.96
C ALA A 91 2.79 -7.97 -24.83
N LEU A 92 2.10 -8.97 -24.27
CA LEU A 92 1.63 -10.14 -25.02
C LEU A 92 0.63 -9.75 -26.11
N ALA A 93 -0.26 -8.79 -25.87
CA ALA A 93 -1.19 -8.28 -26.88
C ALA A 93 -0.45 -7.71 -28.10
N PHE A 94 0.57 -6.89 -27.85
CA PHE A 94 1.40 -6.35 -28.93
C PHE A 94 2.19 -7.43 -29.67
N LEU A 95 2.74 -8.40 -28.94
CA LEU A 95 3.48 -9.51 -29.52
C LEU A 95 2.59 -10.38 -30.40
N LEU A 96 1.38 -10.69 -29.96
CA LEU A 96 0.41 -11.48 -30.72
C LEU A 96 0.04 -10.79 -32.04
N ASP A 97 -0.30 -9.51 -32.00
CA ASP A 97 -0.61 -8.75 -33.20
C ASP A 97 0.58 -8.68 -34.16
N GLN A 98 1.79 -8.58 -33.64
CA GLN A 98 3.00 -8.54 -34.47
C GLN A 98 3.27 -9.87 -35.15
N ILE A 99 3.06 -11.00 -34.45
CA ILE A 99 3.24 -12.35 -35.01
C ILE A 99 2.15 -12.67 -36.05
N MET A 100 0.89 -12.26 -35.77
CA MET A 100 -0.23 -12.50 -36.67
C MET A 100 -0.23 -11.59 -37.89
N GLY A 101 0.58 -10.54 -37.90
CA GLY A 101 0.77 -9.61 -39.01
C GLY A 101 -0.29 -8.52 -39.07
N VAL A 102 0.09 -7.30 -38.67
CA VAL A 102 -0.75 -6.11 -38.82
C VAL A 102 -0.30 -5.32 -40.07
N PRO A 103 -1.24 -4.92 -40.95
CA PRO A 103 -0.90 -4.09 -42.11
C PRO A 103 -0.25 -2.77 -41.69
N LYS A 104 0.72 -2.31 -42.51
CA LYS A 104 1.52 -1.12 -42.19
C LYS A 104 0.71 0.17 -42.04
N ASP A 105 -0.43 0.24 -42.69
CA ASP A 105 -1.41 1.34 -42.60
C ASP A 105 -2.23 1.33 -41.31
N GLN A 106 -2.21 0.21 -40.56
CA GLN A 106 -3.00 0.02 -39.34
C GLN A 106 -2.14 -0.19 -38.09
N LEU A 107 -0.87 0.17 -38.12
CA LEU A 107 0.04 0.07 -36.98
C LEU A 107 -0.42 0.84 -35.75
N SER A 108 -1.29 1.83 -35.90
CA SER A 108 -1.92 2.55 -34.78
C SER A 108 -2.85 1.67 -33.93
N GLN A 109 -3.34 0.56 -34.51
CA GLN A 109 -4.19 -0.42 -33.82
C GLN A 109 -3.42 -1.59 -33.22
N LEU A 110 -2.08 -1.56 -33.24
CA LEU A 110 -1.25 -2.62 -32.70
C LEU A 110 -1.61 -2.93 -31.25
N GLY A 111 -1.75 -4.20 -30.94
CA GLY A 111 -2.25 -4.70 -29.64
C GLY A 111 -3.77 -4.74 -29.52
N SER A 112 -4.50 -4.36 -30.58
CA SER A 112 -5.98 -4.40 -30.62
C SER A 112 -6.53 -4.75 -32.00
N TYR A 113 -5.66 -5.08 -32.96
CA TYR A 113 -6.08 -5.37 -34.32
C TYR A 113 -6.78 -6.72 -34.42
N HIS A 114 -6.19 -7.75 -33.81
CA HIS A 114 -6.81 -9.06 -33.72
C HIS A 114 -7.60 -9.19 -32.41
N GLU A 115 -8.73 -9.88 -32.46
CA GLU A 115 -9.63 -10.03 -31.30
C GLU A 115 -8.93 -10.61 -30.08
N ILE A 116 -8.08 -11.61 -30.26
CA ILE A 116 -7.30 -12.21 -29.17
C ILE A 116 -6.35 -11.18 -28.53
N ALA A 117 -5.64 -10.43 -29.35
CA ALA A 117 -4.75 -9.38 -28.86
C ALA A 117 -5.52 -8.29 -28.10
N ALA A 118 -6.69 -7.89 -28.62
CA ALA A 118 -7.57 -6.94 -27.95
C ALA A 118 -8.04 -7.44 -26.58
N GLN A 119 -8.35 -8.73 -26.45
CA GLN A 119 -8.74 -9.33 -25.16
C GLN A 119 -7.57 -9.29 -24.15
N PHE A 120 -6.37 -9.66 -24.56
CA PHE A 120 -5.17 -9.55 -23.70
C PHE A 120 -4.91 -8.10 -23.26
N LYS A 121 -5.05 -7.15 -24.19
CA LYS A 121 -4.91 -5.72 -23.87
C LYS A 121 -5.99 -5.24 -22.90
N ALA A 122 -7.23 -5.70 -23.06
CA ALA A 122 -8.33 -5.36 -22.17
C ALA A 122 -8.10 -5.88 -20.75
N ILE A 123 -7.62 -7.13 -20.60
CA ILE A 123 -7.26 -7.71 -19.30
C ILE A 123 -6.13 -6.90 -18.64
N GLY A 124 -5.07 -6.60 -19.40
CA GLY A 124 -3.97 -5.79 -18.92
C GLY A 124 -4.40 -4.38 -18.53
N GLY A 125 -5.26 -3.75 -19.33
CA GLY A 125 -5.85 -2.43 -19.03
C GLY A 125 -6.70 -2.43 -17.76
N ALA A 126 -7.49 -3.50 -17.55
CA ALA A 126 -8.25 -3.67 -16.32
C ALA A 126 -7.34 -3.78 -15.09
N ALA A 127 -6.25 -4.57 -15.19
CA ALA A 127 -5.27 -4.68 -14.11
C ALA A 127 -4.62 -3.32 -13.80
N PHE A 128 -4.26 -2.54 -14.82
CA PHE A 128 -3.77 -1.16 -14.63
C PHE A 128 -4.83 -0.26 -13.99
N GLY A 129 -6.10 -0.44 -14.33
CA GLY A 129 -7.21 0.31 -13.72
C GLY A 129 -7.29 0.11 -12.20
N PHE A 130 -6.93 -1.06 -11.69
CA PHE A 130 -6.89 -1.34 -10.26
C PHE A 130 -5.65 -0.77 -9.54
N MET A 131 -4.63 -0.32 -10.26
CA MET A 131 -3.39 0.17 -9.68
C MET A 131 -3.63 1.26 -8.62
N LEU A 132 -4.40 2.29 -8.94
CA LEU A 132 -4.67 3.42 -8.05
C LEU A 132 -5.63 3.06 -6.89
N PRO A 133 -6.73 2.32 -7.10
CA PRO A 133 -7.54 1.80 -6.01
C PRO A 133 -6.76 0.95 -5.01
N VAL A 134 -5.89 0.06 -5.50
CA VAL A 134 -5.03 -0.79 -4.65
C VAL A 134 -4.04 0.07 -3.86
N LEU A 135 -3.37 1.02 -4.51
CA LEU A 135 -2.44 1.92 -3.85
C LEU A 135 -3.12 2.64 -2.67
N ALA A 136 -4.23 3.33 -2.93
CA ALA A 136 -4.95 4.10 -1.92
C ALA A 136 -5.54 3.20 -0.82
N GLY A 137 -6.10 2.05 -1.20
CA GLY A 137 -6.65 1.08 -0.26
C GLY A 137 -5.62 0.56 0.73
N TYR A 138 -4.42 0.19 0.27
CA TYR A 138 -3.38 -0.33 1.16
C TYR A 138 -2.62 0.74 1.92
N ILE A 139 -2.56 1.99 1.45
CA ILE A 139 -2.14 3.12 2.27
C ILE A 139 -3.11 3.28 3.45
N ALA A 140 -4.40 3.36 3.19
CA ALA A 140 -5.43 3.49 4.22
C ALA A 140 -5.46 2.28 5.16
N TYR A 141 -5.30 1.07 4.63
CA TYR A 141 -5.17 -0.16 5.43
C TYR A 141 -3.99 -0.12 6.39
N SER A 142 -2.86 0.42 5.97
CA SER A 142 -1.66 0.51 6.83
C SER A 142 -1.82 1.53 7.97
N ILE A 143 -2.82 2.41 7.91
CA ILE A 143 -3.12 3.42 8.92
C ILE A 143 -4.26 2.95 9.83
N ALA A 144 -5.40 2.54 9.25
CA ALA A 144 -6.64 2.21 9.95
C ALA A 144 -7.06 0.74 9.80
N GLU A 145 -6.18 -0.14 9.30
CA GLU A 145 -6.45 -1.56 9.08
C GLU A 145 -7.68 -1.82 8.18
N LYS A 146 -8.52 -2.82 8.54
CA LYS A 146 -9.65 -3.26 7.70
C LYS A 146 -10.67 -2.16 7.38
N PRO A 147 -11.09 -1.27 8.30
CA PRO A 147 -12.02 -0.19 7.97
C PRO A 147 -11.46 0.77 6.91
N GLY A 148 -10.15 1.11 7.02
CA GLY A 148 -9.49 2.00 6.07
C GLY A 148 -9.38 1.41 4.66
N LEU A 149 -9.28 0.09 4.53
CA LEU A 149 -9.13 -0.56 3.24
C LEU A 149 -10.24 -0.18 2.26
N VAL A 150 -11.50 -0.29 2.69
CA VAL A 150 -12.67 -0.05 1.83
C VAL A 150 -12.75 1.41 1.42
N SER A 151 -12.62 2.33 2.38
CA SER A 151 -12.66 3.78 2.11
C SER A 151 -11.51 4.22 1.21
N GLY A 152 -10.31 3.66 1.40
CA GLY A 152 -9.14 3.91 0.56
C GLY A 152 -9.33 3.40 -0.87
N PHE A 153 -9.88 2.19 -1.06
CA PHE A 153 -10.21 1.67 -2.39
C PHE A 153 -11.18 2.56 -3.14
N VAL A 154 -12.24 3.02 -2.48
CA VAL A 154 -13.23 3.94 -3.07
C VAL A 154 -12.58 5.26 -3.45
N ALA A 155 -11.77 5.85 -2.56
CA ALA A 155 -11.04 7.08 -2.86
C ALA A 155 -10.10 6.94 -4.06
N GLY A 156 -9.37 5.81 -4.14
CA GLY A 156 -8.50 5.50 -5.28
C GLY A 156 -9.25 5.27 -6.58
N ALA A 157 -10.42 4.63 -6.54
CA ALA A 157 -11.28 4.44 -7.70
C ALA A 157 -11.82 5.77 -8.23
N ILE A 158 -12.24 6.67 -7.33
CA ILE A 158 -12.67 8.03 -7.70
C ILE A 158 -11.50 8.80 -8.34
N ALA A 159 -10.31 8.74 -7.74
CA ALA A 159 -9.12 9.38 -8.27
C ALA A 159 -8.71 8.86 -9.65
N SER A 160 -8.90 7.55 -9.89
CA SER A 160 -8.61 6.88 -11.16
C SER A 160 -9.60 7.23 -12.26
N SER A 161 -10.89 7.12 -11.97
CA SER A 161 -11.95 7.33 -12.96
C SER A 161 -12.19 8.79 -13.28
N GLY A 162 -11.71 9.72 -12.44
CA GLY A 162 -12.10 11.12 -12.51
C GLY A 162 -13.60 11.28 -12.34
N ALA A 163 -14.25 10.31 -11.66
CA ALA A 163 -15.66 10.41 -11.35
C ALA A 163 -15.89 11.72 -10.60
N ALA A 164 -16.30 12.72 -11.36
CA ALA A 164 -16.74 13.94 -10.78
C ALA A 164 -17.95 13.60 -9.90
N PHE A 165 -18.00 14.14 -8.72
CA PHE A 165 -19.24 14.29 -7.98
C PHE A 165 -20.18 15.26 -8.72
N GLY A 166 -20.03 15.31 -10.07
CA GLY A 166 -20.82 16.12 -10.98
C GLY A 166 -22.22 15.55 -11.05
N GLY A 167 -23.16 16.28 -10.48
CA GLY A 167 -24.56 15.93 -10.46
C GLY A 167 -25.14 15.59 -9.08
N VAL A 168 -24.34 15.56 -8.01
CA VAL A 168 -24.91 15.58 -6.68
C VAL A 168 -25.18 17.05 -6.31
N PRO A 169 -26.42 17.51 -6.22
CA PRO A 169 -26.70 18.86 -5.74
C PRO A 169 -26.26 18.96 -4.29
N PHE A 170 -25.10 19.60 -4.08
CA PHE A 170 -24.58 19.91 -2.76
C PHE A 170 -25.34 21.11 -2.21
N ALA A 171 -26.57 20.98 -1.96
CA ALA A 171 -27.36 21.81 -1.06
C ALA A 171 -28.85 21.67 -1.38
N ALA A 172 -29.62 21.39 -0.43
CA ALA A 172 -31.03 21.74 -0.44
C ALA A 172 -31.17 23.24 -0.72
N GLY A 173 -31.51 23.61 -1.97
CA GLY A 173 -31.87 24.98 -2.34
C GLY A 173 -30.87 25.83 -3.15
N GLY A 174 -29.69 25.33 -3.49
CA GLY A 174 -28.70 26.12 -4.27
C GLY A 174 -28.43 25.55 -5.65
N LYS A 175 -28.61 26.35 -6.70
CA LYS A 175 -28.18 26.10 -8.08
C LYS A 175 -26.65 26.20 -8.21
N ALA A 176 -25.88 25.44 -7.49
CA ALA A 176 -24.45 25.31 -7.72
C ALA A 176 -24.21 23.93 -8.31
N THR A 177 -24.46 23.78 -9.59
CA THR A 177 -23.88 22.70 -10.37
C THR A 177 -22.38 22.99 -10.50
N LEU A 178 -21.59 22.54 -9.54
CA LEU A 178 -20.15 22.40 -9.77
C LEU A 178 -19.99 21.23 -10.72
N SER A 179 -20.16 21.49 -12.01
CA SER A 179 -19.76 20.62 -13.09
C SER A 179 -18.23 20.68 -13.17
N LEU A 180 -17.56 20.08 -12.22
CA LEU A 180 -16.17 19.72 -12.37
C LEU A 180 -16.13 18.64 -13.44
N ALA A 181 -15.70 18.99 -14.64
CA ALA A 181 -15.37 18.01 -15.65
C ALA A 181 -14.51 16.92 -15.00
N GLY A 182 -14.88 15.65 -15.19
CA GLY A 182 -14.23 14.53 -14.56
C GLY A 182 -12.76 14.41 -14.98
N VAL A 183 -11.91 15.15 -14.30
CA VAL A 183 -10.47 15.09 -14.49
C VAL A 183 -9.93 14.08 -13.48
N SER A 184 -9.35 12.99 -14.00
CA SER A 184 -8.64 12.04 -13.16
C SER A 184 -7.53 12.78 -12.39
N SER A 185 -7.58 12.74 -11.07
CA SER A 185 -6.50 13.25 -10.23
C SER A 185 -5.30 12.32 -10.20
N GLY A 186 -5.44 11.12 -10.77
CA GLY A 186 -4.40 10.16 -11.00
C GLY A 186 -3.71 9.70 -9.71
N PHE A 187 -2.41 9.47 -9.83
CA PHE A 187 -1.59 8.93 -8.75
C PHE A 187 -1.59 9.82 -7.49
N LEU A 188 -1.45 11.13 -7.65
CA LEU A 188 -1.44 12.06 -6.52
C LEU A 188 -2.78 12.08 -5.79
N GLY A 189 -3.90 12.05 -6.52
CA GLY A 189 -5.23 11.97 -5.92
C GLY A 189 -5.47 10.68 -5.16
N ALA A 190 -5.01 9.56 -5.69
CA ALA A 190 -5.09 8.26 -5.01
C ALA A 190 -4.24 8.23 -3.74
N LEU A 191 -3.05 8.82 -3.77
CA LEU A 191 -2.15 8.91 -2.63
C LEU A 191 -2.79 9.76 -1.51
N VAL A 192 -3.22 10.98 -1.83
CA VAL A 192 -3.88 11.87 -0.85
C VAL A 192 -5.17 11.23 -0.33
N GLY A 193 -5.98 10.66 -1.23
CA GLY A 193 -7.21 9.96 -0.86
C GLY A 193 -6.97 8.78 0.08
N GLY A 194 -5.91 8.01 -0.12
CA GLY A 194 -5.51 6.90 0.75
C GLY A 194 -5.13 7.36 2.16
N PHE A 195 -4.35 8.43 2.26
CA PHE A 195 -3.98 9.00 3.56
C PHE A 195 -5.18 9.61 4.29
N LEU A 196 -6.05 10.33 3.60
CA LEU A 196 -7.27 10.91 4.20
C LEU A 196 -8.23 9.79 4.65
N ALA A 197 -8.45 8.79 3.83
CA ALA A 197 -9.34 7.68 4.14
C ALA A 197 -8.84 6.79 5.30
N GLY A 198 -7.53 6.74 5.53
CA GLY A 198 -6.94 6.05 6.67
C GLY A 198 -6.88 6.89 7.94
N GLY A 199 -6.90 8.23 7.82
CA GLY A 199 -6.84 9.16 8.95
C GLY A 199 -8.18 9.51 9.58
N VAL A 200 -9.29 9.11 8.96
CA VAL A 200 -10.67 9.29 9.47
C VAL A 200 -11.12 8.02 10.16
#